data_1c4833b4f673171f3c965fb1b206d6a3
#
_entry.id   1c4833b4f673171f3c965fb1b206d6a3
#
_cell.length_a   1.000
_cell.length_b   1.000
_cell.length_c   1.000
_cell.angle_alpha   90.00
_cell.angle_beta   90.00
_cell.angle_gamma   90.00
#
_symmetry.space_group_name_H-M   'P 1'
#
loop_
_entity.id
_entity.type
_entity.pdbx_description
1 polymer ?
#
loop_
_entity_poly.entity_id
_entity_poly.type
_entity_poly.pdbx_seq_one_letter_code
_entity_poly.pdbx_strand_id
1 'polypeptide(L)'
;KHQGFKQMITLEQAWQAVHLVPDPEIPVISVTDLGIVREIQIKGEVVHIALTPTYSGCPATQEIQRDVEKALLSAGASSVEMELRLSPAWTTDWINPEAKEKLKRYGMATPSKCASPAAEQVIRFVPTLKENLNCPLCNSNKTERISEFGSTACKALYRCLSCREPFEFFKPI
;
A
#
# COMPACT_ATOMS: atom_id res chain seq x y z
N LYS A 1 5.26 -38.48 -27.31
CA LYS A 1 4.41 -37.29 -27.18
C LYS A 1 3.98 -37.22 -25.70
N HIS A 2 4.82 -36.56 -24.89
CA HIS A 2 4.45 -36.23 -23.53
C HIS A 2 3.62 -34.95 -23.60
N GLN A 3 2.30 -35.07 -23.50
CA GLN A 3 1.45 -33.96 -23.12
C GLN A 3 1.71 -33.74 -21.62
N GLY A 4 2.62 -32.78 -21.31
CA GLY A 4 2.78 -32.29 -19.96
C GLY A 4 1.45 -31.67 -19.55
N PHE A 5 0.78 -32.25 -18.55
CA PHE A 5 -0.32 -31.59 -17.86
C PHE A 5 0.25 -30.29 -17.30
N LYS A 6 -0.08 -29.15 -17.92
CA LYS A 6 0.23 -27.84 -17.39
C LYS A 6 -0.58 -27.70 -16.12
N GLN A 7 0.06 -27.82 -14.97
CA GLN A 7 -0.59 -27.73 -13.68
C GLN A 7 -1.17 -26.32 -13.56
N MET A 8 -2.50 -26.23 -13.45
CA MET A 8 -3.18 -24.95 -13.30
C MET A 8 -2.78 -24.33 -11.97
N ILE A 9 -2.52 -23.02 -11.96
CA ILE A 9 -2.23 -22.28 -10.74
C ILE A 9 -3.41 -22.38 -9.77
N THR A 10 -3.13 -22.61 -8.49
CA THR A 10 -4.15 -22.58 -7.44
C THR A 10 -4.32 -21.16 -6.91
N LEU A 11 -5.46 -20.87 -6.27
CA LEU A 11 -5.71 -19.56 -5.64
C LEU A 11 -4.64 -19.23 -4.58
N GLU A 12 -4.23 -20.23 -3.81
CA GLU A 12 -3.19 -20.08 -2.80
C GLU A 12 -1.83 -19.71 -3.43
N GLN A 13 -1.44 -20.41 -4.51
CA GLN A 13 -0.22 -20.07 -5.26
C GLN A 13 -0.27 -18.67 -5.85
N ALA A 14 -1.44 -18.23 -6.34
CA ALA A 14 -1.62 -16.88 -6.84
C ALA A 14 -1.43 -15.83 -5.74
N TRP A 15 -2.04 -16.02 -4.57
CA TRP A 15 -1.84 -15.13 -3.41
C TRP A 15 -0.38 -15.11 -2.94
N GLN A 16 0.28 -16.27 -2.87
CA GLN A 16 1.69 -16.36 -2.49
C GLN A 16 2.59 -15.62 -3.48
N ALA A 17 2.35 -15.78 -4.78
CA ALA A 17 3.11 -15.10 -5.82
C ALA A 17 2.98 -13.58 -5.73
N VAL A 18 1.76 -13.07 -5.53
CA VAL A 18 1.51 -11.63 -5.42
C VAL A 18 2.02 -11.07 -4.08
N HIS A 19 2.01 -11.87 -3.01
CA HIS A 19 2.58 -11.46 -1.71
C HIS A 19 4.09 -11.21 -1.78
N LEU A 20 4.79 -11.81 -2.72
CA LEU A 20 6.22 -11.59 -2.94
C LEU A 20 6.53 -10.34 -3.77
N VAL A 21 5.52 -9.68 -4.34
CA VAL A 21 5.71 -8.45 -5.12
C VAL A 21 5.87 -7.28 -4.16
N PRO A 22 7.06 -6.66 -4.08
CA PRO A 22 7.28 -5.49 -3.23
C PRO A 22 6.60 -4.26 -3.83
N ASP A 23 6.27 -3.30 -2.98
CA ASP A 23 5.91 -1.97 -3.45
C ASP A 23 7.17 -1.28 -4.04
N PRO A 24 7.11 -0.70 -5.25
CA PRO A 24 8.29 -0.11 -5.89
C PRO A 24 8.86 1.12 -5.16
N GLU A 25 8.03 1.80 -4.36
CA GLU A 25 8.43 2.97 -3.60
C GLU A 25 8.81 2.64 -2.14
N ILE A 26 8.30 1.52 -1.61
CA ILE A 26 8.52 1.08 -0.23
C ILE A 26 8.87 -0.41 -0.24
N PRO A 27 10.09 -0.80 -0.63
CA PRO A 27 10.45 -2.19 -0.91
C PRO A 27 10.43 -3.14 0.29
N VAL A 28 10.21 -2.61 1.50
CA VAL A 28 10.12 -3.41 2.74
C VAL A 28 8.73 -4.00 2.98
N ILE A 29 7.74 -3.61 2.18
CA ILE A 29 6.37 -4.14 2.23
C ILE A 29 5.92 -4.58 0.85
N SER A 30 4.98 -5.53 0.81
CA SER A 30 4.39 -6.00 -0.44
C SER A 30 3.13 -5.23 -0.81
N VAL A 31 2.71 -5.36 -2.06
CA VAL A 31 1.43 -4.79 -2.54
C VAL A 31 0.21 -5.38 -1.81
N THR A 32 0.33 -6.60 -1.29
CA THR A 32 -0.71 -7.22 -0.44
C THR A 32 -0.67 -6.67 0.98
N ASP A 33 0.51 -6.39 1.52
CA ASP A 33 0.70 -5.77 2.84
C ASP A 33 0.03 -4.39 2.90
N LEU A 34 0.09 -3.63 1.80
CA LEU A 34 -0.58 -2.33 1.66
C LEU A 34 -2.10 -2.46 1.44
N GLY A 35 -2.63 -3.65 1.19
CA GLY A 35 -4.03 -3.82 0.85
C GLY A 35 -4.41 -3.30 -0.54
N ILE A 36 -3.44 -3.11 -1.44
CA ILE A 36 -3.67 -2.72 -2.84
C ILE A 36 -4.37 -3.85 -3.59
N VAL A 37 -3.99 -5.11 -3.33
CA VAL A 37 -4.64 -6.30 -3.90
C VAL A 37 -5.93 -6.58 -3.14
N ARG A 38 -7.06 -6.47 -3.84
CA ARG A 38 -8.39 -6.60 -3.22
C ARG A 38 -9.00 -7.98 -3.41
N GLU A 39 -8.77 -8.58 -4.54
CA GLU A 39 -9.40 -9.83 -4.91
C GLU A 39 -8.55 -10.57 -5.94
N ILE A 40 -8.48 -11.88 -5.82
CA ILE A 40 -7.94 -12.77 -6.85
C ILE A 40 -8.98 -13.87 -7.09
N GLN A 41 -9.35 -14.08 -8.34
CA GLN A 41 -10.24 -15.15 -8.79
C GLN A 41 -9.58 -15.93 -9.92
N ILE A 42 -9.79 -17.24 -9.94
CA ILE A 42 -9.33 -18.10 -11.04
C ILE A 42 -10.56 -18.59 -11.81
N LYS A 43 -10.63 -18.26 -13.10
CA LYS A 43 -11.68 -18.70 -14.00
C LYS A 43 -11.06 -19.49 -15.15
N GLY A 44 -11.10 -20.80 -15.06
CA GLY A 44 -10.38 -21.66 -16.00
C GLY A 44 -8.87 -21.45 -15.88
N GLU A 45 -8.23 -21.00 -16.96
CA GLU A 45 -6.78 -20.73 -17.02
C GLU A 45 -6.44 -19.24 -16.79
N VAL A 46 -7.47 -18.38 -16.59
CA VAL A 46 -7.30 -16.93 -16.43
C VAL A 46 -7.34 -16.57 -14.95
N VAL A 47 -6.34 -15.80 -14.51
CA VAL A 47 -6.35 -15.19 -13.18
C VAL A 47 -6.89 -13.77 -13.29
N HIS A 48 -8.03 -13.52 -12.65
CA HIS A 48 -8.60 -12.18 -12.52
C HIS A 48 -8.14 -11.58 -11.20
N ILE A 49 -7.57 -10.37 -11.24
CA ILE A 49 -7.08 -9.66 -10.06
C ILE A 49 -7.61 -8.24 -10.03
N ALA A 50 -8.13 -7.83 -8.87
CA ALA A 50 -8.58 -6.47 -8.63
C ALA A 50 -7.57 -5.73 -7.76
N LEU A 51 -7.15 -4.56 -8.22
CA LEU A 51 -6.20 -3.68 -7.56
C LEU A 51 -6.85 -2.33 -7.24
N THR A 52 -6.61 -1.80 -6.04
CA THR A 52 -7.02 -0.45 -5.66
C THR A 52 -5.76 0.34 -5.30
N PRO A 53 -5.34 1.31 -6.15
CA PRO A 53 -4.16 2.13 -5.84
C PRO A 53 -4.42 3.03 -4.63
N THR A 54 -3.35 3.44 -3.95
CA THR A 54 -3.43 4.31 -2.76
C THR A 54 -4.04 5.69 -3.07
N TYR A 55 -3.98 6.13 -4.32
CA TYR A 55 -4.72 7.30 -4.85
C TYR A 55 -4.83 7.18 -6.37
N SER A 56 -5.83 7.83 -6.95
CA SER A 56 -6.21 7.67 -8.37
C SER A 56 -5.14 8.07 -9.39
N GLY A 57 -4.15 8.85 -9.01
CA GLY A 57 -3.06 9.31 -9.87
C GLY A 57 -1.70 8.70 -9.52
N CYS A 58 -1.65 7.56 -8.81
CA CYS A 58 -0.40 6.95 -8.38
C CYS A 58 0.48 6.56 -9.58
N PRO A 59 1.67 7.13 -9.74
CA PRO A 59 2.57 6.80 -10.86
C PRO A 59 3.09 5.35 -10.78
N ALA A 60 3.17 4.78 -9.57
CA ALA A 60 3.60 3.40 -9.36
C ALA A 60 2.57 2.35 -9.83
N THR A 61 1.31 2.75 -10.10
CA THR A 61 0.24 1.80 -10.46
C THR A 61 0.61 0.92 -11.64
N GLN A 62 1.19 1.49 -12.70
CA GLN A 62 1.57 0.72 -13.89
C GLN A 62 2.73 -0.26 -13.62
N GLU A 63 3.66 0.12 -12.75
CA GLU A 63 4.77 -0.74 -12.36
C GLU A 63 4.25 -1.90 -11.51
N ILE A 64 3.41 -1.62 -10.51
CA ILE A 64 2.73 -2.63 -9.70
C ILE A 64 1.95 -3.62 -10.57
N GLN A 65 1.19 -3.14 -11.56
CA GLN A 65 0.46 -4.01 -12.48
C GLN A 65 1.38 -4.96 -13.24
N ARG A 66 2.49 -4.46 -13.79
CA ARG A 66 3.47 -5.27 -14.53
C ARG A 66 4.14 -6.32 -13.64
N ASP A 67 4.51 -5.94 -12.42
CA ASP A 67 5.19 -6.85 -11.51
C ASP A 67 4.24 -7.93 -10.98
N VAL A 68 2.99 -7.58 -10.69
CA VAL A 68 1.93 -8.53 -10.32
C VAL A 68 1.63 -9.50 -11.47
N GLU A 69 1.49 -9.02 -12.70
CA GLU A 69 1.30 -9.86 -13.89
C GLU A 69 2.43 -10.85 -14.05
N LYS A 70 3.68 -10.35 -14.01
CA LYS A 70 4.89 -11.16 -14.12
C LYS A 70 4.95 -12.24 -13.04
N ALA A 71 4.62 -11.90 -11.81
CA ALA A 71 4.61 -12.84 -10.69
C ALA A 71 3.57 -13.96 -10.90
N LEU A 72 2.36 -13.63 -11.33
CA LEU A 72 1.30 -14.59 -11.59
C LEU A 72 1.61 -15.51 -12.78
N LEU A 73 2.13 -14.95 -13.88
CA LEU A 73 2.56 -15.74 -15.03
C LEU A 73 3.71 -16.69 -14.67
N SER A 74 4.67 -16.23 -13.84
CA SER A 74 5.77 -17.05 -13.35
C SER A 74 5.31 -18.17 -12.42
N ALA A 75 4.21 -17.96 -11.69
CA ALA A 75 3.59 -18.95 -10.82
C ALA A 75 2.71 -19.97 -11.56
N GLY A 76 2.55 -19.82 -12.89
CA GLY A 76 1.86 -20.79 -13.74
C GLY A 76 0.50 -20.32 -14.28
N ALA A 77 0.11 -19.07 -14.09
CA ALA A 77 -1.06 -18.51 -14.77
C ALA A 77 -0.84 -18.54 -16.29
N SER A 78 -1.87 -18.86 -17.06
CA SER A 78 -1.83 -18.82 -18.53
C SER A 78 -2.06 -17.40 -19.05
N SER A 79 -2.92 -16.65 -18.36
CA SER A 79 -3.18 -15.23 -18.62
C SER A 79 -3.66 -14.56 -17.35
N VAL A 80 -3.53 -13.23 -17.30
CA VAL A 80 -3.92 -12.39 -16.18
C VAL A 80 -4.80 -11.26 -16.70
N GLU A 81 -5.96 -11.08 -16.08
CA GLU A 81 -6.85 -9.95 -16.31
C GLU A 81 -6.87 -9.06 -15.08
N MET A 82 -6.52 -7.78 -15.24
CA MET A 82 -6.44 -6.84 -14.15
C MET A 82 -7.55 -5.81 -14.20
N GLU A 83 -8.22 -5.62 -13.06
CA GLU A 83 -9.21 -4.57 -12.84
C GLU A 83 -8.63 -3.52 -11.90
N LEU A 84 -8.67 -2.24 -12.30
CA LEU A 84 -8.44 -1.13 -11.38
C LEU A 84 -9.76 -0.73 -10.73
N ARG A 85 -9.86 -0.97 -9.44
CA ARG A 85 -11.05 -0.70 -8.65
C ARG A 85 -10.82 0.56 -7.80
N LEU A 86 -11.49 1.67 -8.18
CA LEU A 86 -11.36 2.97 -7.49
C LEU A 86 -12.43 3.19 -6.42
N SER A 87 -13.43 2.32 -6.35
CA SER A 87 -14.49 2.36 -5.35
C SER A 87 -14.66 0.97 -4.71
N PRO A 88 -14.65 0.87 -3.36
CA PRO A 88 -14.33 1.95 -2.44
C PRO A 88 -12.90 2.43 -2.61
N ALA A 89 -12.63 3.71 -2.29
CA ALA A 89 -11.29 4.25 -2.33
C ALA A 89 -10.38 3.53 -1.32
N TRP A 90 -9.09 3.46 -1.62
CA TRP A 90 -8.12 2.88 -0.71
C TRP A 90 -8.04 3.69 0.60
N THR A 91 -7.77 3.01 1.69
CA THR A 91 -7.60 3.63 3.01
C THR A 91 -6.42 2.99 3.74
N THR A 92 -5.73 3.76 4.56
CA THR A 92 -4.61 3.29 5.40
C THR A 92 -5.02 2.24 6.43
N ASP A 93 -6.33 2.03 6.66
CA ASP A 93 -6.83 0.94 7.50
C ASP A 93 -6.64 -0.44 6.85
N TRP A 94 -6.44 -0.48 5.53
CA TRP A 94 -6.18 -1.72 4.80
C TRP A 94 -4.74 -2.21 4.92
N ILE A 95 -3.83 -1.35 5.41
CA ILE A 95 -2.46 -1.76 5.71
C ILE A 95 -2.50 -2.74 6.89
N ASN A 96 -1.96 -3.95 6.68
CA ASN A 96 -1.96 -4.93 7.74
C ASN A 96 -1.06 -4.51 8.93
N PRO A 97 -1.31 -5.00 10.16
CA PRO A 97 -0.55 -4.61 11.34
C PRO A 97 0.95 -4.90 11.23
N GLU A 98 1.33 -6.00 10.60
CA GLU A 98 2.74 -6.38 10.41
C GLU A 98 3.45 -5.41 9.46
N ALA A 99 2.76 -4.97 8.42
CA ALA A 99 3.28 -3.95 7.51
C ALA A 99 3.47 -2.60 8.20
N LYS A 100 2.57 -2.20 9.10
CA LYS A 100 2.74 -0.98 9.92
C LYS A 100 4.01 -1.05 10.77
N GLU A 101 4.32 -2.21 11.34
CA GLU A 101 5.57 -2.41 12.08
C GLU A 101 6.82 -2.42 11.17
N LYS A 102 6.72 -3.02 9.97
CA LYS A 102 7.80 -2.96 8.97
C LYS A 102 8.07 -1.51 8.55
N LEU A 103 7.01 -0.73 8.27
CA LEU A 103 7.10 0.70 7.93
C LEU A 103 7.77 1.51 9.04
N LYS A 104 7.37 1.29 10.29
CA LYS A 104 7.97 1.95 11.45
C LYS A 104 9.47 1.65 11.58
N ARG A 105 9.87 0.38 11.41
CA ARG A 105 11.31 -0.01 11.42
C ARG A 105 12.08 0.60 10.25
N TYR A 106 11.41 0.79 9.13
CA TYR A 106 11.98 1.45 7.95
C TYR A 106 12.14 2.98 8.15
N GLY A 107 11.61 3.52 9.24
CA GLY A 107 11.68 4.95 9.57
C GLY A 107 10.50 5.76 9.04
N MET A 108 9.39 5.11 8.72
CA MET A 108 8.16 5.74 8.25
C MET A 108 7.08 5.69 9.34
N ALA A 109 6.48 6.83 9.65
CA ALA A 109 5.34 6.89 10.56
C ALA A 109 4.05 6.56 9.81
N THR A 110 3.12 5.87 10.49
CA THR A 110 1.78 5.54 9.98
C THR A 110 0.72 6.08 10.92
N PRO A 111 -0.49 6.43 10.43
CA PRO A 111 -1.57 6.87 11.31
C PRO A 111 -2.00 5.75 12.25
N SER A 112 -2.31 6.11 13.48
CA SER A 112 -2.77 5.15 14.50
C SER A 112 -4.18 4.64 14.21
N LYS A 113 -5.02 5.48 13.62
CA LYS A 113 -6.39 5.18 13.15
C LYS A 113 -6.74 6.14 12.01
N CYS A 114 -7.48 5.67 11.00
CA CYS A 114 -8.14 6.57 10.07
C CYS A 114 -9.33 7.24 10.75
N ALA A 115 -9.58 8.49 10.41
CA ALA A 115 -10.85 9.12 10.76
C ALA A 115 -11.97 8.36 10.06
N SER A 116 -12.97 7.89 10.82
CA SER A 116 -14.14 7.18 10.25
C SER A 116 -14.77 8.01 9.13
N PRO A 117 -15.14 7.41 7.98
CA PRO A 117 -15.74 8.14 6.86
C PRO A 117 -17.18 8.59 7.06
N ALA A 118 -17.69 8.63 8.30
CA ALA A 118 -19.06 8.95 8.65
C ALA A 118 -19.17 10.25 9.44
N ALA A 119 -18.67 11.34 8.88
CA ALA A 119 -19.14 12.68 9.28
C ALA A 119 -19.16 13.52 8.02
N GLU A 120 -20.34 14.03 7.65
CA GLU A 120 -20.52 15.08 6.66
C GLU A 120 -19.39 16.10 6.83
N GLN A 121 -18.54 16.23 5.81
CA GLN A 121 -17.46 17.20 5.83
C GLN A 121 -18.06 18.60 5.72
N VAL A 122 -18.47 19.12 6.85
CA VAL A 122 -18.54 20.56 7.01
C VAL A 122 -17.11 21.06 6.89
N ILE A 123 -16.82 21.76 5.78
CA ILE A 123 -15.53 22.43 5.58
C ILE A 123 -15.40 23.47 6.71
N ARG A 124 -14.86 23.03 7.82
CA ARG A 124 -14.41 23.94 8.88
C ARG A 124 -12.98 24.33 8.51
N PHE A 125 -12.76 25.60 8.25
CA PHE A 125 -11.44 26.22 8.34
C PHE A 125 -10.97 26.13 9.80
N VAL A 126 -10.55 24.94 10.22
CA VAL A 126 -9.92 24.73 11.52
C VAL A 126 -8.41 24.82 11.26
N PRO A 127 -7.66 25.63 12.04
CA PRO A 127 -6.20 25.59 11.99
C PRO A 127 -5.77 24.15 12.17
N THR A 128 -4.90 23.67 11.30
CA THR A 128 -4.35 22.31 11.25
C THR A 128 -4.16 21.76 12.66
N LEU A 129 -5.02 20.80 13.07
CA LEU A 129 -4.78 20.02 14.27
C LEU A 129 -3.36 19.49 14.15
N LYS A 130 -2.48 19.83 15.09
CA LYS A 130 -1.15 19.25 15.18
C LYS A 130 -1.36 17.75 15.33
N GLU A 131 -1.19 17.00 14.26
CA GLU A 131 -1.12 15.55 14.34
C GLU A 131 0.03 15.24 15.28
N ASN A 132 -0.25 14.73 16.46
CA ASN A 132 0.75 14.30 17.42
C ASN A 132 1.38 12.99 16.89
N LEU A 133 2.28 13.13 15.93
CA LEU A 133 3.03 12.01 15.38
C LEU A 133 4.24 11.73 16.25
N ASN A 134 4.40 10.45 16.61
CA ASN A 134 5.63 10.03 17.25
C ASN A 134 6.70 9.77 16.19
N CYS A 135 7.89 10.25 16.45
CA CYS A 135 9.06 9.96 15.62
C CYS A 135 9.29 8.43 15.57
N PRO A 136 9.37 7.81 14.39
CA PRO A 136 9.59 6.36 14.28
C PRO A 136 10.96 5.92 14.82
N LEU A 137 11.93 6.83 14.88
CA LEU A 137 13.31 6.54 15.28
C LEU A 137 13.54 6.68 16.80
N CYS A 138 13.02 7.73 17.44
CA CYS A 138 13.25 7.99 18.87
C CYS A 138 11.98 8.04 19.72
N ASN A 139 10.81 7.82 19.11
CA ASN A 139 9.50 7.83 19.73
C ASN A 139 9.08 9.16 20.40
N SER A 140 9.81 10.26 20.16
CA SER A 140 9.45 11.59 20.65
C SER A 140 8.20 12.11 19.93
N ASN A 141 7.29 12.74 20.65
CA ASN A 141 6.11 13.42 20.09
C ASN A 141 6.41 14.87 19.67
N LYS A 142 7.66 15.32 19.82
CA LYS A 142 8.10 16.64 19.36
C LYS A 142 8.47 16.56 17.87
N THR A 143 7.48 16.64 17.02
CA THR A 143 7.65 16.58 15.57
C THR A 143 7.03 17.79 14.90
N GLU A 144 7.58 18.18 13.76
CA GLU A 144 7.00 19.24 12.92
C GLU A 144 6.93 18.79 11.46
N ARG A 145 5.90 19.23 10.75
CA ARG A 145 5.76 18.98 9.33
C ARG A 145 6.60 19.97 8.54
N ILE A 146 7.49 19.43 7.70
CA ILE A 146 8.34 20.22 6.79
C ILE A 146 7.59 20.47 5.48
N SER A 147 6.93 19.43 4.96
CA SER A 147 6.22 19.48 3.68
C SER A 147 4.97 18.63 3.71
N GLU A 148 3.92 19.12 3.03
CA GLU A 148 2.67 18.38 2.80
C GLU A 148 2.88 17.14 1.93
N PHE A 149 3.92 17.15 1.11
CA PHE A 149 4.29 16.05 0.21
C PHE A 149 5.69 15.55 0.56
N GLY A 150 5.83 14.23 0.67
CA GLY A 150 7.10 13.52 0.76
C GLY A 150 7.62 13.14 -0.61
N SER A 151 8.22 11.95 -0.73
CA SER A 151 8.65 11.37 -2.02
C SER A 151 7.45 11.13 -2.96
N THR A 152 6.25 10.95 -2.42
CA THR A 152 5.00 10.75 -3.16
C THR A 152 3.85 11.51 -2.53
N ALA A 153 2.72 11.63 -3.26
CA ALA A 153 1.55 12.38 -2.81
C ALA A 153 0.85 11.77 -1.57
N CYS A 154 0.97 10.45 -1.36
CA CYS A 154 0.42 9.74 -0.20
C CYS A 154 1.26 9.92 1.07
N LYS A 155 2.43 10.56 0.98
CA LYS A 155 3.34 10.78 2.11
C LYS A 155 3.52 12.27 2.37
N ALA A 156 3.81 12.61 3.63
CA ALA A 156 4.24 13.95 4.05
C ALA A 156 5.62 13.85 4.69
N LEU A 157 6.40 14.94 4.64
CA LEU A 157 7.73 15.00 5.23
C LEU A 157 7.67 15.71 6.58
N TYR A 158 8.22 15.06 7.59
CA TYR A 158 8.33 15.57 8.96
C TYR A 158 9.77 15.60 9.42
N ARG A 159 10.03 16.36 10.48
CA ARG A 159 11.27 16.35 11.23
C ARG A 159 11.01 16.16 12.71
N CYS A 160 11.80 15.34 13.36
CA CYS A 160 11.82 15.23 14.81
C CYS A 160 12.63 16.36 15.42
N LEU A 161 12.06 17.08 16.37
CA LEU A 161 12.77 18.16 17.08
C LEU A 161 13.69 17.65 18.18
N SER A 162 13.57 16.35 18.56
CA SER A 162 14.42 15.73 19.59
C SER A 162 15.67 15.10 19.00
N CYS A 163 15.56 14.16 18.05
CA CYS A 163 16.71 13.56 17.39
C CYS A 163 17.17 14.30 16.12
N ARG A 164 16.38 15.27 15.65
CA ARG A 164 16.60 16.10 14.46
C ARG A 164 16.54 15.37 13.11
N GLU A 165 16.24 14.07 13.11
CA GLU A 165 16.12 13.27 11.90
C GLU A 165 14.82 13.57 11.15
N PRO A 166 14.87 13.67 9.82
CA PRO A 166 13.68 13.70 8.98
C PRO A 166 13.07 12.30 8.86
N PHE A 167 11.76 12.23 8.66
CA PHE A 167 11.06 10.99 8.39
C PHE A 167 9.81 11.25 7.55
N GLU A 168 9.37 10.24 6.81
CA GLU A 168 8.12 10.31 6.06
C GLU A 168 6.95 9.81 6.93
N PHE A 169 5.80 10.41 6.71
CA PHE A 169 4.53 10.02 7.31
C PHE A 169 3.56 9.59 6.22
N PHE A 170 3.06 8.37 6.32
CA PHE A 170 2.00 7.90 5.44
C PHE A 170 0.70 8.58 5.85
N LYS A 171 0.15 9.44 4.97
CA LYS A 171 -1.04 10.24 5.30
C LYS A 171 -2.28 9.36 5.47
N PRO A 172 -3.18 9.65 6.44
CA PRO A 172 -4.48 9.00 6.50
C PRO A 172 -5.30 9.37 5.24
N ILE A 173 -5.80 8.33 4.55
CA ILE A 173 -6.64 8.44 3.36
C ILE A 173 -7.90 7.64 3.60
#